data_765928be9d4c857d41f6db17ced82192
#
_entry.id   765928be9d4c857d41f6db17ced82192
#
_cell.length_a   1.000
_cell.length_b   1.000
_cell.length_c   1.000
_cell.angle_alpha   90.00
_cell.angle_beta   90.00
_cell.angle_gamma   90.00
#
_symmetry.space_group_name_H-M   'P 1'
#
loop_
_entity.id
_entity.type
_entity.pdbx_description
1 polymer ?
#
loop_
_entity_poly.entity_id
_entity_poly.type
_entity_poly.pdbx_seq_one_letter_code
_entity_poly.pdbx_strand_id
1 'polypeptide(L)'
;TAAALAYGLENSYGQKVMVFDLGGGTFDVSIIEIGNGVIEVLSTSGDNHLGGDDFNDCIAKYIVDEFKRVEGIDLSYDQVAMQRIKEAGEKAKIELSTMVTTVVNLPFITNTNSGPKNLEVEITRAKFNDLTRHLVERLVLPMQNALNDARLTPAELNKIILVGGSSRIPAVQDKIKEITGKEASKSLNPDECVAL
;
A
#
# COMPACT_ATOMS: atom_id res chain seq x y z
N THR A 1 4.38 -10.48 -14.08
CA THR A 1 5.08 -11.64 -14.69
C THR A 1 6.48 -11.81 -14.11
N ALA A 2 7.30 -10.76 -13.95
CA ALA A 2 8.64 -10.84 -13.34
C ALA A 2 8.62 -11.43 -11.92
N ALA A 3 7.70 -10.99 -11.08
CA ALA A 3 7.53 -11.53 -9.71
C ALA A 3 7.22 -13.05 -9.69
N ALA A 4 6.50 -13.54 -10.71
CA ALA A 4 6.21 -14.96 -10.84
C ALA A 4 7.44 -15.76 -11.26
N LEU A 5 8.31 -15.18 -12.10
CA LEU A 5 9.60 -15.78 -12.47
C LEU A 5 10.56 -15.86 -11.28
N ALA A 6 10.62 -14.79 -10.47
CA ALA A 6 11.42 -14.75 -9.24
C ALA A 6 10.98 -15.81 -8.21
N TYR A 7 9.70 -16.24 -8.28
CA TYR A 7 9.15 -17.25 -7.39
C TYR A 7 9.65 -18.67 -7.67
N GLY A 8 10.30 -18.90 -8.81
CA GLY A 8 10.91 -20.19 -9.17
C GLY A 8 9.94 -21.17 -9.84
N LEU A 9 10.34 -21.66 -10.99
CA LEU A 9 9.64 -22.65 -11.81
C LEU A 9 9.68 -24.08 -11.22
N GLU A 10 10.01 -24.23 -9.94
CA GLU A 10 10.33 -25.54 -9.35
C GLU A 10 9.13 -26.46 -9.07
N ASN A 11 7.90 -26.02 -9.29
CA ASN A 11 6.73 -26.84 -9.01
C ASN A 11 6.09 -27.43 -10.27
N SER A 12 6.11 -28.73 -10.35
CA SER A 12 5.78 -29.58 -11.50
C SER A 12 4.27 -29.69 -11.82
N TYR A 13 3.38 -29.02 -11.12
CA TYR A 13 1.93 -29.12 -11.32
C TYR A 13 1.30 -27.74 -11.30
N GLY A 14 0.34 -27.50 -12.19
CA GLY A 14 -0.35 -26.23 -12.38
C GLY A 14 -0.80 -25.59 -11.09
N GLN A 15 -0.07 -24.53 -10.66
CA GLN A 15 -0.41 -23.73 -9.49
C GLN A 15 -1.06 -22.43 -9.92
N LYS A 16 -2.23 -22.15 -9.36
CA LYS A 16 -2.95 -20.89 -9.55
C LYS A 16 -2.52 -19.89 -8.49
N VAL A 17 -1.91 -18.81 -8.93
CA VAL A 17 -1.29 -17.81 -8.05
C VAL A 17 -1.89 -16.44 -8.34
N MET A 18 -2.30 -15.73 -7.29
CA MET A 18 -2.61 -14.31 -7.38
C MET A 18 -1.35 -13.51 -7.12
N VAL A 19 -0.98 -12.64 -8.05
CA VAL A 19 0.06 -11.63 -7.88
C VAL A 19 -0.66 -10.32 -7.59
N PHE A 20 -0.44 -9.78 -6.40
CA PHE A 20 -1.01 -8.54 -5.89
C PHE A 20 0.11 -7.49 -5.83
N ASP A 21 0.07 -6.50 -6.71
CA ASP A 21 1.08 -5.46 -6.83
C ASP A 21 0.49 -4.10 -6.47
N LEU A 22 0.84 -3.59 -5.28
CA LEU A 22 0.48 -2.25 -4.84
C LEU A 22 1.75 -1.40 -4.72
N GLY A 23 2.04 -0.68 -5.79
CA GLY A 23 3.19 0.21 -5.90
C GLY A 23 2.95 1.60 -5.32
N GLY A 24 3.75 2.57 -5.76
CA GLY A 24 3.61 3.98 -5.36
C GLY A 24 2.37 4.66 -5.95
N GLY A 25 2.08 4.42 -7.24
CA GLY A 25 1.01 5.13 -7.95
C GLY A 25 -0.09 4.22 -8.53
N THR A 26 0.14 2.92 -8.66
CA THR A 26 -0.81 1.98 -9.27
C THR A 26 -1.02 0.75 -8.42
N PHE A 27 -2.20 0.16 -8.59
CA PHE A 27 -2.56 -1.16 -8.08
C PHE A 27 -2.86 -2.09 -9.25
N ASP A 28 -2.18 -3.22 -9.29
CA ASP A 28 -2.38 -4.26 -10.28
C ASP A 28 -2.56 -5.62 -9.60
N VAL A 29 -3.50 -6.42 -10.11
CA VAL A 29 -3.71 -7.80 -9.68
C VAL A 29 -3.78 -8.70 -10.89
N SER A 30 -3.00 -9.80 -10.87
CA SER A 30 -2.97 -10.80 -11.93
C SER A 30 -3.20 -12.18 -11.36
N ILE A 31 -4.00 -12.97 -12.04
CA ILE A 31 -4.12 -14.41 -11.78
C ILE A 31 -3.28 -15.14 -12.83
N ILE A 32 -2.35 -15.96 -12.37
CA ILE A 32 -1.45 -16.73 -13.21
C ILE A 32 -1.55 -18.22 -12.89
N GLU A 33 -1.31 -19.06 -13.89
CA GLU A 33 -1.09 -20.49 -13.73
C GLU A 33 0.37 -20.80 -14.02
N ILE A 34 1.02 -21.51 -13.08
CA ILE A 34 2.41 -21.93 -13.18
C ILE A 34 2.45 -23.45 -13.22
N GLY A 35 2.96 -24.01 -14.32
CA GLY A 35 3.09 -25.45 -14.44
C GLY A 35 3.93 -25.87 -15.65
N ASN A 36 4.62 -27.00 -15.58
CA ASN A 36 5.43 -27.57 -16.67
C ASN A 36 6.45 -26.60 -17.29
N GLY A 37 7.01 -25.67 -16.50
CA GLY A 37 7.95 -24.69 -16.99
C GLY A 37 7.30 -23.51 -17.76
N VAL A 38 5.97 -23.41 -17.77
CA VAL A 38 5.21 -22.36 -18.44
C VAL A 38 4.49 -21.50 -17.38
N ILE A 39 4.44 -20.20 -17.62
CA ILE A 39 3.62 -19.25 -16.87
C ILE A 39 2.56 -18.70 -17.82
N GLU A 40 1.31 -18.93 -17.51
CA GLU A 40 0.17 -18.41 -18.23
C GLU A 40 -0.54 -17.35 -17.40
N VAL A 41 -0.83 -16.18 -17.98
CA VAL A 41 -1.63 -15.14 -17.35
C VAL A 41 -3.09 -15.40 -17.69
N LEU A 42 -3.89 -15.80 -16.70
CA LEU A 42 -5.30 -16.11 -16.87
C LEU A 42 -6.17 -14.83 -16.91
N SER A 43 -5.82 -13.84 -16.09
CA SER A 43 -6.53 -12.56 -16.03
C SER A 43 -5.66 -11.48 -15.41
N THR A 44 -6.02 -10.22 -15.68
CA THR A 44 -5.45 -9.03 -15.03
C THR A 44 -6.54 -8.00 -14.76
N SER A 45 -6.42 -7.28 -13.65
CA SER A 45 -7.27 -6.13 -13.32
C SER A 45 -6.47 -5.15 -12.47
N GLY A 46 -6.96 -3.93 -12.27
CA GLY A 46 -6.21 -2.95 -11.48
C GLY A 46 -6.94 -1.62 -11.32
N ASP A 47 -6.24 -0.68 -10.67
CA ASP A 47 -6.64 0.71 -10.52
C ASP A 47 -5.39 1.60 -10.72
N ASN A 48 -5.33 2.30 -11.85
CA ASN A 48 -4.20 3.14 -12.24
C ASN A 48 -4.06 4.43 -11.41
N HIS A 49 -5.00 4.67 -10.51
CA HIS A 49 -5.05 5.86 -9.64
C HIS A 49 -5.12 5.44 -8.16
N LEU A 50 -4.58 4.28 -7.82
CA LEU A 50 -4.49 3.79 -6.45
C LEU A 50 -3.09 3.28 -6.17
N GLY A 51 -2.38 3.93 -5.25
CA GLY A 51 -1.04 3.54 -4.87
C GLY A 51 -0.61 4.14 -3.54
N GLY A 52 0.63 3.88 -3.14
CA GLY A 52 1.21 4.34 -1.88
C GLY A 52 1.17 5.86 -1.69
N ASP A 53 1.15 6.62 -2.79
CA ASP A 53 1.09 8.09 -2.76
C ASP A 53 -0.27 8.58 -2.25
N ASP A 54 -1.37 7.88 -2.57
CA ASP A 54 -2.69 8.21 -2.03
C ASP A 54 -2.72 8.02 -0.50
N PHE A 55 -2.06 6.97 0.01
CA PHE A 55 -1.91 6.75 1.45
C PHE A 55 -1.05 7.85 2.10
N ASN A 56 0.03 8.29 1.44
CA ASN A 56 0.86 9.41 1.89
C ASN A 56 0.05 10.70 1.97
N ASP A 57 -0.76 10.99 0.95
CA ASP A 57 -1.58 12.20 0.89
C ASP A 57 -2.65 12.22 2.00
N CYS A 58 -3.22 11.07 2.38
CA CYS A 58 -4.11 10.97 3.54
C CYS A 58 -3.41 11.37 4.85
N ILE A 59 -2.17 10.90 5.06
CA ILE A 59 -1.37 11.28 6.24
C ILE A 59 -1.01 12.76 6.17
N ALA A 60 -0.52 13.24 5.04
CA ALA A 60 -0.12 14.64 4.87
C ALA A 60 -1.29 15.59 5.15
N LYS A 61 -2.47 15.28 4.63
CA LYS A 61 -3.69 16.05 4.91
C LYS A 61 -4.02 16.05 6.40
N TYR A 62 -3.97 14.91 7.06
CA TYR A 62 -4.22 14.80 8.50
C TYR A 62 -3.24 15.66 9.31
N ILE A 63 -1.95 15.65 8.97
CA ILE A 63 -0.93 16.46 9.62
C ILE A 63 -1.23 17.96 9.47
N VAL A 64 -1.58 18.41 8.26
CA VAL A 64 -1.96 19.80 7.99
C VAL A 64 -3.20 20.21 8.79
N ASP A 65 -4.22 19.37 8.82
CA ASP A 65 -5.47 19.63 9.54
C ASP A 65 -5.23 19.72 11.06
N GLU A 66 -4.39 18.83 11.62
CA GLU A 66 -4.03 18.86 13.05
C GLU A 66 -3.19 20.11 13.39
N PHE A 67 -2.22 20.47 12.57
CA PHE A 67 -1.45 21.69 12.79
C PHE A 67 -2.33 22.94 12.74
N LYS A 68 -3.24 23.02 11.76
CA LYS A 68 -4.22 24.10 11.67
C LYS A 68 -5.15 24.15 12.87
N ARG A 69 -5.56 22.99 13.39
CA ARG A 69 -6.40 22.89 14.58
C ARG A 69 -5.70 23.42 15.84
N VAL A 70 -4.40 23.12 16.00
CA VAL A 70 -3.62 23.47 17.21
C VAL A 70 -3.08 24.90 17.14
N GLU A 71 -2.48 25.28 16.01
CA GLU A 71 -1.76 26.55 15.83
C GLU A 71 -2.57 27.63 15.11
N GLY A 72 -3.72 27.27 14.52
CA GLY A 72 -4.54 28.20 13.74
C GLY A 72 -3.94 28.58 12.39
N ILE A 73 -2.88 27.88 11.95
CA ILE A 73 -2.11 28.20 10.73
C ILE A 73 -2.38 27.12 9.67
N ASP A 74 -2.72 27.57 8.47
CA ASP A 74 -2.92 26.68 7.32
C ASP A 74 -1.63 26.57 6.50
N LEU A 75 -1.03 25.40 6.47
CA LEU A 75 0.20 25.10 5.74
C LEU A 75 -0.04 24.69 4.28
N SER A 76 -1.28 24.55 3.84
CA SER A 76 -1.63 24.03 2.50
C SER A 76 -1.07 24.87 1.36
N TYR A 77 -0.79 26.17 1.61
CA TYR A 77 -0.26 27.10 0.62
C TYR A 77 1.26 27.29 0.70
N ASP A 78 1.92 26.71 1.70
CA ASP A 78 3.38 26.73 1.85
C ASP A 78 3.98 25.49 1.18
N GLN A 79 4.52 25.68 -0.02
CA GLN A 79 5.08 24.59 -0.82
C GLN A 79 6.24 23.87 -0.12
N VAL A 80 7.08 24.62 0.63
CA VAL A 80 8.23 24.04 1.34
C VAL A 80 7.74 23.19 2.52
N ALA A 81 6.78 23.71 3.29
CA ALA A 81 6.16 22.98 4.38
C ALA A 81 5.45 21.73 3.86
N MET A 82 4.68 21.83 2.78
CA MET A 82 3.96 20.71 2.18
C MET A 82 4.90 19.61 1.69
N GLN A 83 6.04 19.97 1.08
CA GLN A 83 7.02 18.97 0.65
C GLN A 83 7.58 18.20 1.85
N ARG A 84 7.96 18.88 2.91
CA ARG A 84 8.45 18.26 4.15
C ARG A 84 7.39 17.39 4.82
N ILE A 85 6.13 17.83 4.81
CA ILE A 85 5.00 17.05 5.36
C ILE A 85 4.76 15.77 4.54
N LYS A 86 4.83 15.83 3.21
CA LYS A 86 4.69 14.65 2.35
C LYS A 86 5.79 13.62 2.60
N GLU A 87 7.04 14.05 2.66
CA GLU A 87 8.18 13.17 2.98
C GLU A 87 8.03 12.52 4.38
N ALA A 88 7.59 13.31 5.36
CA ALA A 88 7.32 12.80 6.70
C ALA A 88 6.12 11.84 6.74
N GLY A 89 5.10 12.10 5.91
CA GLY A 89 3.93 11.24 5.74
C GLY A 89 4.30 9.87 5.17
N GLU A 90 5.16 9.83 4.16
CA GLU A 90 5.69 8.58 3.60
C GLU A 90 6.46 7.78 4.66
N LYS A 91 7.37 8.44 5.39
CA LYS A 91 8.10 7.81 6.49
C LYS A 91 7.16 7.26 7.55
N ALA A 92 6.15 8.02 7.96
CA ALA A 92 5.16 7.59 8.94
C ALA A 92 4.36 6.37 8.45
N LYS A 93 3.97 6.32 7.14
CA LYS A 93 3.32 5.14 6.54
C LYS A 93 4.18 3.89 6.66
N ILE A 94 5.48 4.01 6.35
CA ILE A 94 6.43 2.89 6.44
C ILE A 94 6.56 2.41 7.90
N GLU A 95 6.74 3.34 8.84
CA GLU A 95 6.85 3.03 10.28
C GLU A 95 5.57 2.37 10.81
N LEU A 96 4.38 2.87 10.44
CA LEU A 96 3.10 2.32 10.84
C LEU A 96 2.81 0.93 10.26
N SER A 97 3.56 0.48 9.28
CA SER A 97 3.48 -0.92 8.79
C SER A 97 4.05 -1.92 9.80
N THR A 98 4.96 -1.48 10.68
CA THR A 98 5.60 -2.32 11.71
C THR A 98 5.26 -1.89 13.13
N MET A 99 5.11 -0.58 13.38
CA MET A 99 4.81 -0.01 14.69
C MET A 99 3.33 0.35 14.81
N VAL A 100 2.82 0.39 16.04
CA VAL A 100 1.43 0.77 16.32
C VAL A 100 1.24 2.29 16.46
N THR A 101 2.34 3.03 16.65
CA THR A 101 2.35 4.49 16.81
C THR A 101 3.65 5.05 16.25
N THR A 102 3.59 6.23 15.64
CA THR A 102 4.75 7.02 15.22
C THR A 102 4.53 8.50 15.54
N VAL A 103 5.63 9.27 15.63
CA VAL A 103 5.59 10.71 15.85
C VAL A 103 6.26 11.42 14.68
N VAL A 104 5.49 12.26 13.99
CA VAL A 104 6.01 13.18 12.98
C VAL A 104 6.47 14.45 13.68
N ASN A 105 7.77 14.72 13.60
CA ASN A 105 8.39 15.92 14.19
C ASN A 105 9.12 16.70 13.09
N LEU A 106 8.62 17.91 12.79
CA LEU A 106 9.17 18.80 11.79
C LEU A 106 9.47 20.16 12.44
N PRO A 107 10.72 20.38 12.94
CA PRO A 107 11.11 21.64 13.54
C PRO A 107 11.13 22.74 12.48
N PHE A 108 10.78 23.96 12.91
CA PHE A 108 10.77 25.17 12.07
C PHE A 108 9.96 24.98 10.78
N ILE A 109 8.74 24.43 10.92
CA ILE A 109 7.88 24.16 9.76
C ILE A 109 7.40 25.44 9.08
N THR A 110 7.17 26.48 9.85
CA THR A 110 6.80 27.81 9.35
C THR A 110 7.27 28.89 10.29
N ASN A 111 7.32 30.14 9.78
CA ASN A 111 7.68 31.33 10.55
C ASN A 111 6.47 32.25 10.71
N THR A 112 6.26 32.76 11.90
CA THR A 112 5.20 33.72 12.24
C THR A 112 5.76 34.98 12.84
N ASN A 113 4.91 35.99 13.04
CA ASN A 113 5.31 37.23 13.73
C ASN A 113 5.77 37.00 15.19
N SER A 114 5.34 35.87 15.78
CA SER A 114 5.74 35.44 17.14
C SER A 114 6.95 34.51 17.14
N GLY A 115 7.57 34.25 16.00
CA GLY A 115 8.73 33.39 15.81
C GLY A 115 8.43 32.08 15.08
N PRO A 116 9.45 31.20 14.98
CA PRO A 116 9.31 29.93 14.30
C PRO A 116 8.35 28.99 15.03
N LYS A 117 7.63 28.17 14.27
CA LYS A 117 6.74 27.11 14.77
C LYS A 117 7.26 25.73 14.42
N ASN A 118 7.12 24.81 15.36
CA ASN A 118 7.43 23.40 15.16
C ASN A 118 6.14 22.62 14.99
N LEU A 119 6.18 21.59 14.16
CA LEU A 119 5.08 20.64 14.00
C LEU A 119 5.46 19.35 14.70
N GLU A 120 4.58 18.88 15.58
CA GLU A 120 4.68 17.56 16.21
C GLU A 120 3.30 16.91 16.23
N VAL A 121 3.17 15.75 15.59
CA VAL A 121 1.89 15.01 15.49
C VAL A 121 2.15 13.54 15.74
N GLU A 122 1.49 12.99 16.74
CA GLU A 122 1.44 11.54 16.96
C GLU A 122 0.37 10.91 16.07
N ILE A 123 0.71 9.81 15.39
CA ILE A 123 -0.19 9.07 14.52
C ILE A 123 -0.19 7.60 14.94
N THR A 124 -1.36 7.09 15.30
CA THR A 124 -1.53 5.66 15.58
C THR A 124 -1.89 4.89 14.31
N ARG A 125 -1.57 3.59 14.26
CA ARG A 125 -2.02 2.70 13.16
C ARG A 125 -3.55 2.68 13.04
N ALA A 126 -4.28 2.75 14.15
CA ALA A 126 -5.74 2.83 14.12
C ALA A 126 -6.22 4.08 13.39
N LYS A 127 -5.61 5.25 13.68
CA LYS A 127 -5.92 6.50 12.97
C LYS A 127 -5.57 6.39 11.49
N PHE A 128 -4.40 5.86 11.15
CA PHE A 128 -3.99 5.64 9.77
C PHE A 128 -4.99 4.74 9.02
N ASN A 129 -5.41 3.64 9.62
CA ASN A 129 -6.41 2.75 9.03
C ASN A 129 -7.75 3.46 8.79
N ASP A 130 -8.19 4.32 9.72
CA ASP A 130 -9.40 5.12 9.55
C ASP A 130 -9.29 6.10 8.39
N LEU A 131 -8.17 6.81 8.28
CA LEU A 131 -7.91 7.79 7.22
C LEU A 131 -7.88 7.13 5.84
N THR A 132 -7.37 5.90 5.74
CA THR A 132 -7.10 5.20 4.48
C THR A 132 -8.12 4.09 4.16
N ARG A 133 -9.17 3.91 4.98
CA ARG A 133 -10.19 2.87 4.79
C ARG A 133 -10.78 2.87 3.38
N HIS A 134 -11.10 4.04 2.85
CA HIS A 134 -11.68 4.19 1.50
C HIS A 134 -10.72 3.73 0.40
N LEU A 135 -9.40 3.84 0.58
CA LEU A 135 -8.38 3.35 -0.35
C LEU A 135 -8.30 1.82 -0.30
N VAL A 136 -8.34 1.25 0.91
CA VAL A 136 -8.33 -0.20 1.10
C VAL A 136 -9.57 -0.85 0.48
N GLU A 137 -10.75 -0.22 0.57
CA GLU A 137 -11.97 -0.72 -0.05
C GLU A 137 -11.90 -0.71 -1.60
N ARG A 138 -11.12 0.18 -2.21
CA ARG A 138 -10.92 0.20 -3.67
C ARG A 138 -10.18 -1.04 -4.20
N LEU A 139 -9.46 -1.77 -3.36
CA LEU A 139 -8.76 -3.01 -3.73
C LEU A 139 -9.74 -4.15 -4.06
N VAL A 140 -10.95 -4.11 -3.49
CA VAL A 140 -11.92 -5.21 -3.55
C VAL A 140 -12.35 -5.51 -4.98
N LEU A 141 -12.78 -4.49 -5.70
CA LEU A 141 -13.35 -4.67 -7.04
C LEU A 141 -12.34 -5.23 -8.06
N PRO A 142 -11.10 -4.71 -8.17
CA PRO A 142 -10.10 -5.31 -9.05
C PRO A 142 -9.77 -6.77 -8.71
N MET A 143 -9.68 -7.11 -7.41
CA MET A 143 -9.43 -8.49 -7.00
C MET A 143 -10.57 -9.43 -7.41
N GLN A 144 -11.82 -9.00 -7.21
CA GLN A 144 -13.00 -9.76 -7.62
C GLN A 144 -13.07 -9.91 -9.15
N ASN A 145 -12.80 -8.84 -9.89
CA ASN A 145 -12.78 -8.88 -11.35
C ASN A 145 -11.73 -9.88 -11.86
N ALA A 146 -10.50 -9.84 -11.33
CA ALA A 146 -9.45 -10.77 -11.73
C ALA A 146 -9.86 -12.24 -11.48
N LEU A 147 -10.46 -12.54 -10.33
CA LEU A 147 -10.94 -13.89 -10.02
C LEU A 147 -12.07 -14.32 -10.98
N ASN A 148 -13.03 -13.43 -11.24
CA ASN A 148 -14.17 -13.72 -12.13
C ASN A 148 -13.70 -13.96 -13.57
N ASP A 149 -12.81 -13.13 -14.09
CA ASP A 149 -12.28 -13.23 -15.45
C ASP A 149 -11.45 -14.50 -15.64
N ALA A 150 -10.70 -14.92 -14.60
CA ALA A 150 -10.01 -16.20 -14.55
C ALA A 150 -10.98 -17.40 -14.32
N ARG A 151 -12.25 -17.13 -14.02
CA ARG A 151 -13.27 -18.14 -13.66
C ARG A 151 -12.85 -18.99 -12.46
N LEU A 152 -12.24 -18.34 -11.47
CA LEU A 152 -11.76 -19.00 -10.25
C LEU A 152 -12.48 -18.45 -9.02
N THR A 153 -12.65 -19.34 -8.07
CA THR A 153 -13.01 -18.98 -6.68
C THR A 153 -11.74 -18.73 -5.86
N PRO A 154 -11.81 -17.94 -4.79
CA PRO A 154 -10.66 -17.74 -3.89
C PRO A 154 -10.09 -19.06 -3.34
N ALA A 155 -10.91 -20.08 -3.16
CA ALA A 155 -10.48 -21.39 -2.65
C ALA A 155 -9.50 -22.10 -3.60
N GLU A 156 -9.64 -21.89 -4.90
CA GLU A 156 -8.82 -22.52 -5.94
C GLU A 156 -7.44 -21.87 -6.10
N LEU A 157 -7.21 -20.71 -5.51
CA LEU A 157 -5.88 -20.12 -5.46
C LEU A 157 -4.97 -20.99 -4.58
N ASN A 158 -3.81 -21.33 -5.08
CA ASN A 158 -2.78 -22.04 -4.29
C ASN A 158 -1.99 -21.04 -3.43
N LYS A 159 -1.75 -19.82 -3.94
CA LYS A 159 -0.89 -18.83 -3.30
C LYS A 159 -1.25 -17.42 -3.67
N ILE A 160 -0.83 -16.47 -2.79
CA ILE A 160 -0.89 -15.03 -3.05
C ILE A 160 0.52 -14.47 -2.85
N ILE A 161 1.04 -13.79 -3.87
CA ILE A 161 2.34 -13.13 -3.86
C ILE A 161 2.10 -11.63 -3.77
N LEU A 162 2.77 -10.98 -2.83
CA LEU A 162 2.75 -9.53 -2.68
C LEU A 162 3.94 -8.91 -3.40
N VAL A 163 3.66 -7.83 -4.13
CA VAL A 163 4.64 -7.00 -4.83
C VAL A 163 4.33 -5.54 -4.50
N GLY A 164 5.36 -4.69 -4.55
CA GLY A 164 5.26 -3.28 -4.22
C GLY A 164 5.27 -2.98 -2.73
N GLY A 165 5.94 -1.91 -2.34
CA GLY A 165 6.16 -1.55 -0.93
C GLY A 165 4.87 -1.30 -0.15
N SER A 166 3.82 -0.80 -0.81
CA SER A 166 2.52 -0.50 -0.17
C SER A 166 1.70 -1.74 0.17
N SER A 167 2.02 -2.90 -0.42
CA SER A 167 1.43 -4.20 -0.04
C SER A 167 1.81 -4.65 1.39
N ARG A 168 2.79 -4.00 2.01
CA ARG A 168 3.21 -4.24 3.40
C ARG A 168 2.26 -3.62 4.44
N ILE A 169 1.37 -2.72 4.03
CA ILE A 169 0.40 -2.07 4.92
C ILE A 169 -0.50 -3.15 5.54
N PRO A 170 -0.58 -3.26 6.90
CA PRO A 170 -1.35 -4.33 7.55
C PRO A 170 -2.82 -4.38 7.12
N ALA A 171 -3.49 -3.23 7.01
CA ALA A 171 -4.89 -3.17 6.58
C ALA A 171 -5.09 -3.70 5.15
N VAL A 172 -4.10 -3.57 4.26
CA VAL A 172 -4.11 -4.15 2.91
C VAL A 172 -4.02 -5.67 3.00
N GLN A 173 -3.11 -6.20 3.82
CA GLN A 173 -2.96 -7.65 4.00
C GLN A 173 -4.20 -8.29 4.65
N ASP A 174 -4.79 -7.59 5.64
CA ASP A 174 -6.04 -8.01 6.27
C ASP A 174 -7.19 -8.06 5.25
N LYS A 175 -7.29 -7.08 4.35
CA LYS A 175 -8.29 -7.05 3.28
C LYS A 175 -8.09 -8.18 2.28
N ILE A 176 -6.86 -8.48 1.89
CA ILE A 176 -6.54 -9.64 1.03
C ILE A 176 -7.01 -10.94 1.69
N LYS A 177 -6.71 -11.12 2.98
CA LYS A 177 -7.13 -12.28 3.75
C LYS A 177 -8.66 -12.37 3.89
N GLU A 178 -9.33 -11.23 4.10
CA GLU A 178 -10.80 -11.15 4.15
C GLU A 178 -11.43 -11.67 2.85
N ILE A 179 -10.93 -11.23 1.68
CA ILE A 179 -11.48 -11.58 0.37
C ILE A 179 -11.15 -13.02 -0.02
N THR A 180 -9.92 -13.47 0.27
CA THR A 180 -9.40 -14.74 -0.25
C THR A 180 -9.45 -15.90 0.76
N GLY A 181 -9.61 -15.60 2.04
CA GLY A 181 -9.47 -16.56 3.12
C GLY A 181 -8.03 -17.05 3.34
N LYS A 182 -7.05 -16.48 2.64
CA LYS A 182 -5.65 -16.93 2.65
C LYS A 182 -4.71 -15.82 3.07
N GLU A 183 -3.64 -16.19 3.77
CA GLU A 183 -2.54 -15.27 4.04
C GLU A 183 -1.63 -15.16 2.83
N ALA A 184 -1.13 -13.95 2.60
CA ALA A 184 -0.14 -13.72 1.57
C ALA A 184 1.20 -14.40 1.92
N SER A 185 1.88 -14.90 0.89
CA SER A 185 3.18 -15.54 1.06
C SER A 185 4.23 -14.54 1.51
N LYS A 186 4.98 -14.90 2.56
CA LYS A 186 6.12 -14.13 3.07
C LYS A 186 7.47 -14.54 2.45
N SER A 187 7.45 -15.42 1.45
CA SER A 187 8.66 -16.04 0.88
C SER A 187 9.47 -15.14 -0.03
N LEU A 188 8.91 -14.02 -0.49
CA LEU A 188 9.60 -13.04 -1.32
C LEU A 188 9.55 -11.66 -0.66
N ASN A 189 10.61 -10.89 -0.84
CA ASN A 189 10.61 -9.47 -0.49
C ASN A 189 9.83 -8.70 -1.56
N PRO A 190 8.70 -8.04 -1.24
CA PRO A 190 7.89 -7.34 -2.22
C PRO A 190 8.63 -6.26 -3.03
N ASP A 191 9.70 -5.68 -2.46
CA ASP A 191 10.49 -4.64 -3.12
C ASP A 191 11.49 -5.20 -4.14
N GLU A 192 11.88 -6.47 -4.00
CA GLU A 192 12.89 -7.12 -4.83
C GLU A 192 12.27 -7.89 -6.01
N CYS A 193 10.98 -8.22 -5.93
CA CYS A 193 10.30 -9.03 -6.95
C CYS A 193 10.29 -8.43 -8.37
N VAL A 194 10.52 -7.12 -8.51
CA VAL A 194 10.54 -6.41 -9.80
C VAL A 194 11.96 -6.23 -10.32
N ALA A 195 12.98 -6.36 -9.46
CA ALA A 195 14.39 -6.09 -9.77
C ALA A 195 15.18 -7.35 -10.17
N LEU A 196 14.60 -8.52 -10.07
CA LEU A 196 15.16 -9.81 -10.50
C LEU A 196 14.64 -10.20 -11.89
#